data_11792694b76fb73f550f24d09fe58d06
#
_entry.id   11792694b76fb73f550f24d09fe58d06
#
_cell.length_a   1.000
_cell.length_b   1.000
_cell.length_c   1.000
_cell.angle_alpha   90.00
_cell.angle_beta   90.00
_cell.angle_gamma   90.00
#
_symmetry.space_group_name_H-M   'P 1'
#
loop_
_entity.id
_entity.type
_entity.pdbx_description
1 polymer ?
#
loop_
_entity_poly.entity_id
_entity_poly.type
_entity_poly.pdbx_seq_one_letter_code
_entity_poly.pdbx_strand_id
1 'polypeptide(L)'
;MRKILCIISVALLALTACTSSDDNPVKPQPEPRTVLVGLEFRNKYPAGPSMEVYTYDADYRLVNMKEIEVGTGDVLADLDYIYTPGHITKKGRDLFYDITDECTLDDQGRIVEYHHKNVKIETGQLLSDYLNTYTYDENGHMATTHSGDYVETYIWEGDELRTRTMAEGNAYTTYDFEPSDAPAQALFNRFGYNLPELCLQGRFGVLPAHMPAKVTSAAYIDGTMLFTSVTEFTTTTDDDGHLGTVSTGNTTFVLHWGQQ
;
A
#
# COMPACT_ATOMS: atom_id res chain seq x y z
N MET A 1 1.93 -20.70 -46.58
CA MET A 1 2.28 -19.39 -46.06
C MET A 1 3.32 -19.57 -44.97
N ARG A 2 4.56 -19.18 -45.22
CA ARG A 2 5.73 -19.48 -44.39
C ARG A 2 5.81 -18.42 -43.27
N LYS A 3 5.82 -18.85 -42.01
CA LYS A 3 6.10 -18.01 -40.87
C LYS A 3 7.62 -17.82 -40.78
N ILE A 4 8.08 -16.57 -40.88
CA ILE A 4 9.47 -16.19 -40.71
C ILE A 4 9.69 -15.93 -39.22
N LEU A 5 10.53 -16.79 -38.61
CA LEU A 5 11.00 -16.64 -37.23
C LEU A 5 12.22 -15.73 -37.27
N CYS A 6 12.11 -14.49 -36.78
CA CYS A 6 13.27 -13.61 -36.60
C CYS A 6 13.89 -13.92 -35.22
N ILE A 7 15.01 -14.68 -35.27
CA ILE A 7 15.91 -14.86 -34.13
C ILE A 7 16.88 -13.67 -34.15
N ILE A 8 16.74 -12.76 -33.18
CA ILE A 8 17.73 -11.69 -32.98
C ILE A 8 18.79 -12.24 -32.03
N SER A 9 19.93 -12.63 -32.62
CA SER A 9 21.13 -12.98 -31.88
C SER A 9 21.84 -11.69 -31.46
N VAL A 10 21.83 -11.38 -30.17
CA VAL A 10 22.66 -10.30 -29.61
C VAL A 10 24.09 -10.84 -29.46
N ALA A 11 24.99 -10.40 -30.33
CA ALA A 11 26.42 -10.69 -30.22
C ALA A 11 27.04 -9.84 -29.10
N LEU A 12 27.57 -10.49 -28.08
CA LEU A 12 28.42 -9.89 -27.06
C LEU A 12 29.76 -9.47 -27.72
N LEU A 13 29.95 -8.19 -27.94
CA LEU A 13 31.27 -7.62 -28.25
C LEU A 13 31.99 -7.29 -26.94
N ALA A 14 32.88 -8.18 -26.53
CA ALA A 14 33.88 -7.90 -25.50
C ALA A 14 34.90 -6.90 -26.04
N LEU A 15 34.80 -5.63 -25.68
CA LEU A 15 35.89 -4.67 -25.87
C LEU A 15 36.78 -4.67 -24.63
N THR A 16 37.91 -5.35 -24.74
CA THR A 16 39.04 -5.16 -23.82
C THR A 16 39.69 -3.81 -24.14
N ALA A 17 39.48 -2.82 -23.30
CA ALA A 17 40.29 -1.60 -23.26
C ALA A 17 41.04 -1.59 -21.92
N CYS A 18 42.35 -1.67 -22.00
CA CYS A 18 43.27 -1.53 -20.87
C CYS A 18 43.40 -0.07 -20.41
N THR A 19 43.63 0.02 -19.08
CA THR A 19 44.37 1.04 -18.33
C THR A 19 43.70 2.37 -18.04
N SER A 20 43.16 2.49 -16.80
CA SER A 20 43.72 3.39 -15.79
C SER A 20 43.09 3.04 -14.44
N SER A 21 43.94 2.93 -13.42
CA SER A 21 43.64 2.54 -12.04
C SER A 21 42.83 3.65 -11.34
N ASP A 22 41.52 3.44 -11.27
CA ASP A 22 40.68 3.93 -10.19
C ASP A 22 39.74 2.77 -9.83
N ASP A 23 40.24 1.90 -8.95
CA ASP A 23 39.51 0.75 -8.38
C ASP A 23 38.43 1.27 -7.39
N ASN A 24 37.41 1.97 -7.88
CA ASN A 24 36.14 1.99 -7.20
C ASN A 24 35.34 0.79 -7.73
N PRO A 25 34.99 -0.20 -6.89
CA PRO A 25 34.12 -1.28 -7.33
C PRO A 25 32.80 -0.67 -7.77
N VAL A 26 32.51 -0.75 -9.07
CA VAL A 26 31.20 -0.41 -9.61
C VAL A 26 30.20 -1.27 -8.86
N LYS A 27 29.39 -0.65 -7.99
CA LYS A 27 28.29 -1.36 -7.32
C LYS A 27 27.46 -2.00 -8.44
N PRO A 28 27.19 -3.32 -8.34
CA PRO A 28 26.29 -3.94 -9.30
C PRO A 28 24.99 -3.16 -9.32
N GLN A 29 24.56 -2.76 -10.51
CA GLN A 29 23.27 -2.11 -10.69
C GLN A 29 22.22 -3.11 -10.24
N PRO A 30 21.28 -2.72 -9.36
CA PRO A 30 20.24 -3.64 -8.92
C PRO A 30 19.46 -4.15 -10.13
N GLU A 31 19.08 -5.42 -10.09
CA GLU A 31 18.24 -6.00 -11.14
C GLU A 31 16.90 -5.26 -11.19
N PRO A 32 16.35 -4.99 -12.40
CA PRO A 32 15.04 -4.37 -12.54
C PRO A 32 13.98 -5.13 -11.75
N ARG A 33 13.15 -4.42 -11.00
CA ARG A 33 12.04 -5.00 -10.25
C ARG A 33 10.72 -4.47 -10.76
N THR A 34 9.71 -5.31 -10.77
CA THR A 34 8.33 -4.88 -11.00
C THR A 34 7.79 -4.21 -9.74
N VAL A 35 7.34 -2.97 -9.86
CA VAL A 35 6.76 -2.17 -8.78
C VAL A 35 5.40 -1.62 -9.19
N LEU A 36 4.54 -1.33 -8.22
CA LEU A 36 3.29 -0.62 -8.48
C LEU A 36 3.60 0.84 -8.80
N VAL A 37 3.38 1.26 -10.05
CA VAL A 37 3.65 2.63 -10.50
C VAL A 37 2.41 3.52 -10.48
N GLY A 38 1.21 2.94 -10.32
CA GLY A 38 -0.02 3.71 -10.20
C GLY A 38 -1.21 2.88 -9.74
N LEU A 39 -2.19 3.56 -9.15
CA LEU A 39 -3.45 3.01 -8.70
C LEU A 39 -4.59 3.93 -9.14
N GLU A 40 -5.39 3.48 -10.12
CA GLU A 40 -6.54 4.23 -10.62
C GLU A 40 -7.80 3.86 -9.83
N PHE A 41 -8.50 4.88 -9.35
CA PHE A 41 -9.80 4.79 -8.67
C PHE A 41 -10.89 5.14 -9.66
N ARG A 42 -11.61 4.13 -10.17
CA ARG A 42 -12.79 4.35 -11.00
C ARG A 42 -14.03 4.47 -10.11
N ASN A 43 -14.93 5.35 -10.50
CA ASN A 43 -16.16 5.61 -9.75
C ASN A 43 -15.94 6.13 -8.32
N LYS A 44 -14.85 6.86 -8.07
CA LYS A 44 -14.63 7.58 -6.80
C LYS A 44 -15.64 8.73 -6.72
N TYR A 45 -16.69 8.56 -5.94
CA TYR A 45 -17.69 9.60 -5.71
C TYR A 45 -17.33 10.45 -4.49
N PRO A 46 -17.54 11.80 -4.51
CA PRO A 46 -18.14 12.64 -5.55
C PRO A 46 -17.13 13.26 -6.55
N ALA A 47 -15.84 13.14 -6.34
CA ALA A 47 -14.81 13.89 -7.06
C ALA A 47 -14.48 13.36 -8.47
N GLY A 48 -15.11 12.24 -8.90
CA GLY A 48 -14.76 11.59 -10.17
C GLY A 48 -13.59 10.61 -10.05
N PRO A 49 -13.15 10.01 -11.17
CA PRO A 49 -12.02 9.08 -11.16
C PRO A 49 -10.71 9.83 -10.92
N SER A 50 -9.85 9.24 -10.09
CA SER A 50 -8.50 9.75 -9.83
C SER A 50 -7.47 8.63 -9.95
N MET A 51 -6.21 8.99 -10.10
CA MET A 51 -5.08 8.08 -10.19
C MET A 51 -3.98 8.52 -9.24
N GLU A 52 -3.54 7.63 -8.36
CA GLU A 52 -2.29 7.78 -7.62
C GLU A 52 -1.13 7.33 -8.52
N VAL A 53 -0.07 8.14 -8.59
CA VAL A 53 1.16 7.87 -9.33
C VAL A 53 2.31 7.81 -8.34
N TYR A 54 3.08 6.73 -8.37
CA TYR A 54 4.15 6.45 -7.44
C TYR A 54 5.52 6.60 -8.09
N THR A 55 6.43 7.28 -7.40
CA THR A 55 7.83 7.45 -7.82
C THR A 55 8.75 6.84 -6.78
N TYR A 56 9.75 6.09 -7.24
CA TYR A 56 10.69 5.37 -6.38
C TYR A 56 12.11 5.88 -6.61
N ASP A 57 12.98 5.71 -5.60
CA ASP A 57 14.42 5.92 -5.75
C ASP A 57 15.15 4.67 -6.27
N ALA A 58 16.48 4.78 -6.43
CA ALA A 58 17.31 3.67 -6.92
C ALA A 58 17.36 2.45 -5.97
N ASP A 59 16.93 2.60 -4.71
CA ASP A 59 16.82 1.52 -3.73
C ASP A 59 15.39 0.96 -3.66
N TYR A 60 14.52 1.31 -4.64
CA TYR A 60 13.09 0.94 -4.72
C TYR A 60 12.24 1.44 -3.54
N ARG A 61 12.66 2.51 -2.87
CA ARG A 61 11.87 3.15 -1.83
C ARG A 61 10.96 4.19 -2.48
N LEU A 62 9.67 4.20 -2.09
CA LEU A 62 8.70 5.21 -2.52
C LEU A 62 9.16 6.60 -2.04
N VAL A 63 9.42 7.52 -2.95
CA VAL A 63 9.86 8.88 -2.62
C VAL A 63 8.83 9.96 -2.87
N ASN A 64 7.84 9.69 -3.74
CA ASN A 64 6.74 10.61 -3.99
C ASN A 64 5.47 9.86 -4.41
N MET A 65 4.32 10.37 -3.99
CA MET A 65 3.00 9.98 -4.46
C MET A 65 2.24 11.23 -4.90
N LYS A 66 1.68 11.19 -6.11
CA LYS A 66 0.74 12.20 -6.59
C LYS A 66 -0.61 11.58 -6.86
N GLU A 67 -1.67 12.21 -6.36
CA GLU A 67 -3.02 11.93 -6.83
C GLU A 67 -3.38 12.94 -7.92
N ILE A 68 -3.82 12.47 -9.08
CA ILE A 68 -4.23 13.27 -10.22
C ILE A 68 -5.68 12.98 -10.60
N GLU A 69 -6.43 13.98 -11.02
CA GLU A 69 -7.76 13.80 -11.58
C GLU A 69 -7.65 13.20 -12.99
N VAL A 70 -8.35 12.07 -13.22
CA VAL A 70 -8.38 11.44 -14.56
C VAL A 70 -9.28 12.28 -15.46
N GLY A 71 -8.69 12.80 -16.55
CA GLY A 71 -9.40 13.62 -17.53
C GLY A 71 -8.90 15.05 -17.64
N THR A 72 -8.64 15.73 -16.52
CA THR A 72 -8.03 17.08 -16.52
C THR A 72 -6.51 17.02 -16.35
N GLY A 73 -6.01 16.03 -15.60
CA GLY A 73 -4.61 15.93 -15.22
C GLY A 73 -4.24 16.85 -14.04
N ASP A 74 -5.23 17.47 -13.40
CA ASP A 74 -5.00 18.35 -12.25
C ASP A 74 -4.47 17.54 -11.06
N VAL A 75 -3.47 18.09 -10.36
CA VAL A 75 -2.89 17.47 -9.18
C VAL A 75 -3.81 17.71 -7.99
N LEU A 76 -4.34 16.63 -7.40
CA LEU A 76 -5.22 16.65 -6.23
C LEU A 76 -4.43 16.51 -4.93
N ALA A 77 -3.31 15.77 -4.95
CA ALA A 77 -2.37 15.64 -3.85
C ALA A 77 -0.94 15.44 -4.36
N ASP A 78 0.05 15.92 -3.58
CA ASP A 78 1.48 15.74 -3.85
C ASP A 78 2.21 15.53 -2.52
N LEU A 79 2.73 14.31 -2.30
CA LEU A 79 3.24 13.84 -1.02
C LEU A 79 4.62 13.23 -1.17
N ASP A 80 5.61 13.76 -0.48
CA ASP A 80 7.00 13.28 -0.47
C ASP A 80 7.26 12.36 0.71
N TYR A 81 8.11 11.34 0.50
CA TYR A 81 8.57 10.39 1.52
C TYR A 81 10.05 10.58 1.77
N ILE A 82 10.41 10.86 3.02
CA ILE A 82 11.78 11.12 3.47
C ILE A 82 12.19 10.00 4.43
N TYR A 83 13.27 9.31 4.11
CA TYR A 83 13.82 8.21 4.90
C TYR A 83 15.02 8.65 5.70
N THR A 84 15.00 8.44 7.00
CA THR A 84 16.13 8.59 7.91
C THR A 84 16.29 7.30 8.73
N PRO A 85 17.43 7.07 9.41
CA PRO A 85 17.58 5.87 10.22
C PRO A 85 16.45 5.69 11.24
N GLY A 86 15.68 4.60 11.13
CA GLY A 86 14.57 4.28 12.00
C GLY A 86 13.28 5.09 11.79
N HIS A 87 13.21 5.97 10.77
CA HIS A 87 12.04 6.81 10.55
C HIS A 87 11.70 6.99 9.07
N ILE A 88 10.39 7.17 8.81
CA ILE A 88 9.86 7.63 7.53
C ILE A 88 8.98 8.84 7.83
N THR A 89 9.20 9.95 7.11
CA THR A 89 8.31 11.11 7.14
C THR A 89 7.64 11.26 5.79
N LYS A 90 6.29 11.24 5.75
CA LYS A 90 5.49 11.61 4.59
C LYS A 90 4.97 13.01 4.81
N LYS A 91 5.15 13.89 3.85
CA LYS A 91 4.66 15.26 3.95
C LYS A 91 4.32 15.85 2.59
N GLY A 92 3.38 16.77 2.59
CA GLY A 92 2.95 17.49 1.40
C GLY A 92 1.57 18.05 1.62
N ARG A 93 0.79 18.10 0.55
CA ARG A 93 -0.57 18.64 0.62
C ARG A 93 -1.52 17.96 -0.35
N ASP A 94 -2.79 18.01 0.01
CA ASP A 94 -3.88 17.84 -0.93
C ASP A 94 -4.53 19.20 -1.24
N LEU A 95 -5.73 19.20 -1.83
CA LEU A 95 -6.45 20.42 -2.18
C LEU A 95 -6.81 21.31 -0.98
N PHE A 96 -6.89 20.75 0.23
CA PHE A 96 -7.44 21.42 1.41
C PHE A 96 -6.49 21.43 2.60
N TYR A 97 -5.53 20.48 2.67
CA TYR A 97 -4.74 20.21 3.86
C TYR A 97 -3.26 20.10 3.58
N ASP A 98 -2.45 20.68 4.46
CA ASP A 98 -1.06 20.29 4.64
C ASP A 98 -1.05 19.04 5.51
N ILE A 99 -0.41 17.97 5.00
CA ILE A 99 -0.36 16.63 5.59
C ILE A 99 1.06 16.37 6.07
N THR A 100 1.18 15.85 7.29
CA THR A 100 2.45 15.35 7.84
C THR A 100 2.18 14.03 8.56
N ASP A 101 2.87 12.99 8.13
CA ASP A 101 2.86 11.66 8.74
C ASP A 101 4.29 11.31 9.17
N GLU A 102 4.47 10.92 10.42
CA GLU A 102 5.76 10.50 10.97
C GLU A 102 5.66 9.05 11.42
N CYS A 103 6.52 8.17 10.89
CA CYS A 103 6.58 6.76 11.22
C CYS A 103 7.88 6.44 11.94
N THR A 104 7.79 5.74 13.08
CA THR A 104 8.93 5.10 13.74
C THR A 104 9.00 3.64 13.31
N LEU A 105 10.21 3.15 13.01
CA LEU A 105 10.45 1.79 12.55
C LEU A 105 11.15 0.96 13.64
N ASP A 106 10.82 -0.33 13.70
CA ASP A 106 11.57 -1.31 14.47
C ASP A 106 12.89 -1.72 13.76
N ASP A 107 13.66 -2.62 14.40
CA ASP A 107 14.92 -3.13 13.87
C ASP A 107 14.75 -3.98 12.57
N GLN A 108 13.52 -4.41 12.25
CA GLN A 108 13.19 -5.11 11.00
C GLN A 108 12.69 -4.14 9.93
N GLY A 109 12.60 -2.84 10.24
CA GLY A 109 12.15 -1.80 9.33
C GLY A 109 10.63 -1.71 9.17
N ARG A 110 9.86 -2.30 10.11
CA ARG A 110 8.39 -2.24 10.15
C ARG A 110 7.94 -1.05 10.99
N ILE A 111 6.83 -0.43 10.61
CA ILE A 111 6.25 0.70 11.33
C ILE A 111 5.66 0.21 12.67
N VAL A 112 6.15 0.76 13.78
CA VAL A 112 5.62 0.49 15.13
C VAL A 112 4.84 1.67 15.69
N GLU A 113 5.08 2.87 15.17
CA GLU A 113 4.30 4.07 15.47
C GLU A 113 4.04 4.87 14.21
N TYR A 114 2.85 5.45 14.11
CA TYR A 114 2.41 6.33 13.04
C TYR A 114 1.69 7.52 13.64
N HIS A 115 2.26 8.71 13.46
CA HIS A 115 1.69 9.96 13.92
C HIS A 115 1.22 10.78 12.72
N HIS A 116 -0.07 11.05 12.66
CA HIS A 116 -0.73 11.79 11.59
C HIS A 116 -1.14 13.18 12.02
N LYS A 117 -0.88 14.18 11.17
CA LYS A 117 -1.33 15.56 11.32
C LYS A 117 -1.87 16.13 10.02
N ASN A 118 -3.06 16.73 10.11
CA ASN A 118 -3.66 17.51 9.02
C ASN A 118 -3.93 18.93 9.48
N VAL A 119 -3.44 19.91 8.71
CA VAL A 119 -3.67 21.34 8.94
C VAL A 119 -4.40 21.92 7.74
N LYS A 120 -5.51 22.60 7.97
CA LYS A 120 -6.28 23.25 6.90
C LYS A 120 -5.47 24.40 6.29
N ILE A 121 -5.19 24.34 4.98
CA ILE A 121 -4.34 25.34 4.28
C ILE A 121 -4.90 26.74 4.43
N GLU A 122 -6.22 26.92 4.24
CA GLU A 122 -6.89 28.22 4.24
C GLU A 122 -6.78 28.96 5.59
N THR A 123 -6.83 28.23 6.70
CA THR A 123 -6.97 28.81 8.05
C THR A 123 -5.82 28.51 9.00
N GLY A 124 -4.94 27.55 8.65
CA GLY A 124 -3.91 27.03 9.56
C GLY A 124 -4.47 26.23 10.75
N GLN A 125 -5.78 25.86 10.71
CA GLN A 125 -6.40 25.09 11.78
C GLN A 125 -5.96 23.64 11.73
N LEU A 126 -5.49 23.12 12.88
CA LEU A 126 -5.25 21.68 13.07
C LEU A 126 -6.59 20.96 13.10
N LEU A 127 -6.80 19.99 12.18
CA LEU A 127 -8.03 19.22 12.07
C LEU A 127 -7.91 17.80 12.61
N SER A 128 -6.76 17.17 12.42
CA SER A 128 -6.48 15.85 12.97
C SER A 128 -5.05 15.79 13.49
N ASP A 129 -4.89 15.15 14.64
CA ASP A 129 -3.62 14.85 15.28
C ASP A 129 -3.83 13.57 16.09
N TYR A 130 -3.30 12.42 15.58
CA TYR A 130 -3.47 11.15 16.25
C TYR A 130 -2.26 10.25 16.07
N LEU A 131 -2.05 9.39 17.07
CA LEU A 131 -0.99 8.41 17.12
C LEU A 131 -1.57 7.01 17.08
N ASN A 132 -1.07 6.19 16.15
CA ASN A 132 -1.33 4.76 16.10
C ASN A 132 -0.06 4.00 16.45
N THR A 133 -0.19 2.90 17.18
CA THR A 133 0.90 1.96 17.44
C THR A 133 0.55 0.58 16.92
N TYR A 134 1.57 -0.16 16.48
CA TYR A 134 1.42 -1.47 15.85
C TYR A 134 2.28 -2.50 16.56
N THR A 135 1.76 -3.71 16.69
CA THR A 135 2.54 -4.87 17.12
C THR A 135 2.48 -5.97 16.05
N TYR A 136 3.46 -6.84 16.09
CA TYR A 136 3.59 -7.93 15.13
C TYR A 136 3.75 -9.26 15.87
N ASP A 137 3.28 -10.35 15.27
CA ASP A 137 3.50 -11.70 15.78
C ASP A 137 4.92 -12.20 15.42
N GLU A 138 5.24 -13.42 15.83
CA GLU A 138 6.54 -14.05 15.58
C GLU A 138 6.82 -14.34 14.09
N ASN A 139 5.77 -14.41 13.26
CA ASN A 139 5.85 -14.60 11.81
C ASN A 139 5.96 -13.27 11.07
N GLY A 140 5.84 -12.14 11.78
CA GLY A 140 5.91 -10.80 11.21
C GLY A 140 4.58 -10.26 10.69
N HIS A 141 3.47 -10.94 10.93
CA HIS A 141 2.13 -10.42 10.62
C HIS A 141 1.72 -9.36 11.66
N MET A 142 0.93 -8.38 11.25
CA MET A 142 0.34 -7.41 12.16
C MET A 142 -0.57 -8.13 13.16
N ALA A 143 -0.33 -7.94 14.45
CA ALA A 143 -1.10 -8.56 15.53
C ALA A 143 -2.13 -7.59 16.14
N THR A 144 -1.71 -6.35 16.42
CA THR A 144 -2.61 -5.31 16.96
C THR A 144 -2.30 -3.93 16.40
N THR A 145 -3.33 -3.07 16.37
CA THR A 145 -3.21 -1.63 16.19
C THR A 145 -3.95 -0.93 17.34
N HIS A 146 -3.35 0.12 17.88
CA HIS A 146 -3.97 0.97 18.89
C HIS A 146 -4.04 2.41 18.41
N SER A 147 -5.17 3.08 18.63
CA SER A 147 -5.40 4.50 18.37
C SER A 147 -6.26 5.09 19.49
N GLY A 148 -5.62 5.71 20.50
CA GLY A 148 -6.33 6.08 21.73
C GLY A 148 -6.95 4.86 22.41
N ASP A 149 -8.27 4.92 22.67
CA ASP A 149 -9.04 3.81 23.27
C ASP A 149 -9.48 2.75 22.25
N TYR A 150 -9.12 2.95 20.99
CA TYR A 150 -9.47 2.08 19.88
C TYR A 150 -8.41 1.01 19.70
N VAL A 151 -8.83 -0.26 19.65
CA VAL A 151 -7.94 -1.41 19.49
C VAL A 151 -8.42 -2.27 18.33
N GLU A 152 -7.50 -2.62 17.45
CA GLU A 152 -7.73 -3.63 16.44
C GLU A 152 -6.87 -4.86 16.74
N THR A 153 -7.43 -6.04 16.50
CA THR A 153 -6.73 -7.31 16.60
C THR A 153 -6.89 -8.10 15.33
N TYR A 154 -5.85 -8.83 14.94
CA TYR A 154 -5.77 -9.56 13.69
C TYR A 154 -5.50 -11.04 13.99
N ILE A 155 -6.27 -11.94 13.39
CA ILE A 155 -6.12 -13.40 13.52
C ILE A 155 -5.72 -13.95 12.16
N TRP A 156 -4.61 -14.69 12.15
CA TRP A 156 -3.99 -15.25 10.96
C TRP A 156 -4.06 -16.79 10.99
N GLU A 157 -4.15 -17.40 9.81
CA GLU A 157 -4.02 -18.83 9.59
C GLU A 157 -2.98 -19.04 8.48
N GLY A 158 -1.73 -19.38 8.88
CA GLY A 158 -0.58 -19.23 7.98
C GLY A 158 -0.43 -17.76 7.58
N ASP A 159 -0.28 -17.50 6.29
CA ASP A 159 -0.18 -16.14 5.73
C ASP A 159 -1.55 -15.58 5.30
N GLU A 160 -2.66 -16.16 5.76
CA GLU A 160 -4.01 -15.66 5.45
C GLU A 160 -4.60 -14.91 6.64
N LEU A 161 -5.00 -13.65 6.41
CA LEU A 161 -5.81 -12.92 7.37
C LEU A 161 -7.22 -13.51 7.41
N ARG A 162 -7.65 -14.01 8.60
CA ARG A 162 -8.98 -14.61 8.79
C ARG A 162 -9.96 -13.67 9.43
N THR A 163 -9.53 -12.99 10.47
CA THR A 163 -10.42 -12.08 11.21
C THR A 163 -9.68 -10.83 11.62
N ARG A 164 -10.36 -9.69 11.53
CA ARG A 164 -9.98 -8.43 12.15
C ARG A 164 -11.11 -8.01 13.06
N THR A 165 -10.80 -7.66 14.30
CA THR A 165 -11.75 -7.10 15.25
C THR A 165 -11.34 -5.68 15.59
N MET A 166 -12.28 -4.75 15.49
CA MET A 166 -12.13 -3.34 15.86
C MET A 166 -12.98 -3.10 17.10
N ALA A 167 -12.38 -2.64 18.20
CA ALA A 167 -13.06 -2.46 19.48
C ALA A 167 -12.80 -1.09 20.09
N GLU A 168 -13.84 -0.49 20.69
CA GLU A 168 -13.78 0.72 21.50
C GLU A 168 -14.78 0.57 22.65
N GLY A 169 -14.28 0.47 23.88
CA GLY A 169 -15.12 0.20 25.06
C GLY A 169 -15.90 -1.11 24.94
N ASN A 170 -17.24 -1.04 24.99
CA ASN A 170 -18.15 -2.17 24.85
C ASN A 170 -18.68 -2.39 23.42
N ALA A 171 -18.30 -1.53 22.49
CA ALA A 171 -18.63 -1.67 21.07
C ALA A 171 -17.49 -2.34 20.31
N TYR A 172 -17.83 -3.27 19.42
CA TYR A 172 -16.84 -3.87 18.52
C TYR A 172 -17.46 -4.27 17.19
N THR A 173 -16.60 -4.34 16.17
CA THR A 173 -16.94 -4.84 14.83
C THR A 173 -15.95 -5.94 14.46
N THR A 174 -16.44 -7.08 14.03
CA THR A 174 -15.63 -8.15 13.45
C THR A 174 -15.70 -8.10 11.93
N TYR A 175 -14.60 -8.48 11.29
CA TYR A 175 -14.48 -8.65 9.85
C TYR A 175 -13.90 -10.03 9.60
N ASP A 176 -14.65 -10.91 8.98
CA ASP A 176 -14.21 -12.26 8.60
C ASP A 176 -13.90 -12.28 7.11
N PHE A 177 -12.70 -12.75 6.76
CA PHE A 177 -12.14 -12.73 5.41
C PHE A 177 -12.16 -14.14 4.81
N GLU A 178 -12.79 -14.27 3.65
CA GLU A 178 -12.71 -15.47 2.81
C GLU A 178 -11.72 -15.17 1.68
N PRO A 179 -10.54 -15.85 1.59
CA PRO A 179 -9.53 -15.54 0.58
C PRO A 179 -9.99 -15.94 -0.84
N SER A 180 -9.44 -15.24 -1.83
CA SER A 180 -9.51 -15.62 -3.25
C SER A 180 -8.21 -16.30 -3.68
N ASP A 181 -8.07 -16.62 -4.98
CA ASP A 181 -6.80 -17.07 -5.57
C ASP A 181 -5.90 -15.90 -6.03
N ALA A 182 -6.37 -14.66 -5.96
CA ALA A 182 -5.61 -13.50 -6.41
C ALA A 182 -4.61 -13.05 -5.35
N PRO A 183 -3.36 -12.70 -5.72
CA PRO A 183 -2.34 -12.26 -4.75
C PRO A 183 -2.75 -10.96 -4.06
N ALA A 184 -2.43 -10.85 -2.76
CA ALA A 184 -2.67 -9.62 -2.02
C ALA A 184 -1.58 -8.61 -2.32
N GLN A 185 -1.85 -7.72 -3.24
CA GLN A 185 -0.94 -6.65 -3.63
C GLN A 185 -1.66 -5.31 -3.51
N ALA A 186 -1.13 -4.41 -2.67
CA ALA A 186 -1.46 -2.98 -2.62
C ALA A 186 -2.79 -2.49 -1.99
N LEU A 187 -3.80 -3.30 -1.72
CA LEU A 187 -5.13 -2.76 -1.36
C LEU A 187 -5.54 -2.92 0.10
N PHE A 188 -4.63 -3.36 0.96
CA PHE A 188 -4.96 -3.67 2.36
C PHE A 188 -5.26 -2.48 3.27
N ASN A 189 -5.03 -1.23 2.85
CA ASN A 189 -5.35 -0.09 3.71
C ASN A 189 -6.85 0.05 3.98
N ARG A 190 -7.70 -0.35 3.06
CA ARG A 190 -9.15 -0.37 3.30
C ARG A 190 -9.55 -1.41 4.35
N PHE A 191 -8.61 -2.27 4.73
CA PHE A 191 -8.77 -3.30 5.74
C PHE A 191 -8.01 -2.99 7.04
N GLY A 192 -7.50 -1.76 7.22
CA GLY A 192 -6.91 -1.33 8.48
C GLY A 192 -5.52 -0.73 8.44
N TYR A 193 -4.86 -0.67 7.28
CA TYR A 193 -3.54 -0.05 7.16
C TYR A 193 -3.68 1.44 6.81
N ASN A 194 -3.01 2.32 7.56
CA ASN A 194 -3.12 3.77 7.37
C ASN A 194 -2.29 4.33 6.21
N LEU A 195 -1.29 3.60 5.75
CA LEU A 195 -0.39 3.98 4.64
C LEU A 195 -0.25 2.80 3.68
N PRO A 196 -1.23 2.59 2.77
CA PRO A 196 -1.27 1.41 1.89
C PRO A 196 -0.07 1.33 0.97
N GLU A 197 0.40 2.47 0.52
CA GLU A 197 1.54 2.61 -0.36
C GLU A 197 2.85 2.10 0.26
N LEU A 198 2.96 2.09 1.59
CA LEU A 198 4.10 1.52 2.32
C LEU A 198 3.93 0.03 2.62
N CYS A 199 2.72 -0.54 2.48
CA CYS A 199 2.48 -1.97 2.67
C CYS A 199 3.30 -2.80 1.68
N LEU A 200 3.36 -2.42 0.41
CA LEU A 200 4.14 -3.11 -0.62
C LEU A 200 5.64 -3.11 -0.38
N GLN A 201 6.13 -2.23 0.48
CA GLN A 201 7.52 -2.18 0.90
C GLN A 201 7.79 -2.99 2.17
N GLY A 202 6.81 -3.78 2.63
CA GLY A 202 6.90 -4.57 3.86
C GLY A 202 6.93 -3.73 5.14
N ARG A 203 6.54 -2.44 5.06
CA ARG A 203 6.60 -1.53 6.22
C ARG A 203 5.53 -1.85 7.28
N PHE A 204 4.53 -2.63 6.94
CA PHE A 204 3.53 -3.14 7.87
C PHE A 204 3.64 -4.67 8.08
N GLY A 205 4.86 -5.21 7.93
CA GLY A 205 5.15 -6.63 8.12
C GLY A 205 4.74 -7.48 6.92
N VAL A 206 4.45 -8.76 7.19
CA VAL A 206 4.00 -9.72 6.18
C VAL A 206 2.55 -9.42 5.82
N LEU A 207 2.29 -9.23 4.53
CA LEU A 207 0.94 -9.05 4.00
C LEU A 207 0.26 -10.42 3.85
N PRO A 208 -1.11 -10.47 3.83
CA PRO A 208 -1.81 -11.68 3.46
C PRO A 208 -1.36 -12.21 2.10
N ALA A 209 -1.39 -13.54 1.93
CA ALA A 209 -1.00 -14.16 0.66
C ALA A 209 -1.99 -13.80 -0.46
N HIS A 210 -3.28 -13.74 -0.13
CA HIS A 210 -4.33 -13.52 -1.12
C HIS A 210 -5.28 -12.39 -0.75
N MET A 211 -5.83 -11.76 -1.79
CA MET A 211 -6.96 -10.84 -1.67
C MET A 211 -8.20 -11.59 -1.15
N PRO A 212 -9.08 -10.95 -0.37
CA PRO A 212 -10.35 -11.56 -0.02
C PRO A 212 -11.27 -11.67 -1.26
N ALA A 213 -11.97 -12.81 -1.39
CA ALA A 213 -13.12 -12.93 -2.27
C ALA A 213 -14.36 -12.31 -1.63
N LYS A 214 -14.43 -12.39 -0.29
CA LYS A 214 -15.55 -11.89 0.48
C LYS A 214 -15.10 -11.45 1.88
N VAL A 215 -15.73 -10.38 2.36
CA VAL A 215 -15.60 -9.92 3.74
C VAL A 215 -16.99 -9.82 4.37
N THR A 216 -17.19 -10.52 5.47
CA THR A 216 -18.40 -10.42 6.28
C THR A 216 -18.10 -9.57 7.50
N SER A 217 -18.83 -8.47 7.70
CA SER A 217 -18.69 -7.66 8.92
C SER A 217 -19.92 -7.77 9.80
N ALA A 218 -19.69 -7.78 11.12
CA ALA A 218 -20.75 -7.79 12.11
C ALA A 218 -20.40 -6.82 13.25
N ALA A 219 -21.32 -5.90 13.57
CA ALA A 219 -21.16 -4.93 14.64
C ALA A 219 -21.96 -5.29 15.88
N TYR A 220 -21.38 -5.03 17.04
CA TYR A 220 -21.92 -5.40 18.35
C TYR A 220 -21.80 -4.25 19.35
N ILE A 221 -22.77 -4.16 20.28
CA ILE A 221 -22.69 -3.34 21.48
C ILE A 221 -23.14 -4.22 22.66
N ASP A 222 -22.37 -4.25 23.76
CA ASP A 222 -22.64 -5.10 24.93
C ASP A 222 -22.92 -6.58 24.57
N GLY A 223 -22.21 -7.10 23.54
CA GLY A 223 -22.41 -8.47 23.04
C GLY A 223 -23.67 -8.68 22.20
N THR A 224 -24.51 -7.64 22.01
CA THR A 224 -25.70 -7.72 21.16
C THR A 224 -25.34 -7.32 19.74
N MET A 225 -25.60 -8.19 18.77
CA MET A 225 -25.39 -7.91 17.35
C MET A 225 -26.39 -6.86 16.86
N LEU A 226 -25.86 -5.80 16.23
CA LEU A 226 -26.66 -4.70 15.69
C LEU A 226 -26.98 -4.92 14.21
N PHE A 227 -25.96 -5.26 13.43
CA PHE A 227 -26.11 -5.53 12.00
C PHE A 227 -24.97 -6.40 11.48
N THR A 228 -25.20 -6.98 10.31
CA THR A 228 -24.16 -7.62 9.49
C THR A 228 -24.19 -7.03 8.09
N SER A 229 -23.04 -7.02 7.43
CA SER A 229 -22.95 -6.74 6.01
C SER A 229 -21.94 -7.66 5.32
N VAL A 230 -22.13 -7.87 4.02
CA VAL A 230 -21.26 -8.68 3.20
C VAL A 230 -20.74 -7.80 2.06
N THR A 231 -19.43 -7.83 1.86
CA THR A 231 -18.76 -7.20 0.71
C THR A 231 -18.08 -8.29 -0.10
N GLU A 232 -18.46 -8.41 -1.35
CA GLU A 232 -17.82 -9.33 -2.32
C GLU A 232 -16.83 -8.56 -3.18
N PHE A 233 -15.72 -9.22 -3.52
CA PHE A 233 -14.65 -8.68 -4.35
C PHE A 233 -14.49 -9.52 -5.60
N THR A 234 -14.31 -8.84 -6.72
CA THR A 234 -13.92 -9.45 -7.98
C THR A 234 -12.54 -8.95 -8.35
N THR A 235 -11.63 -9.86 -8.61
CA THR A 235 -10.24 -9.56 -8.95
C THR A 235 -9.88 -10.07 -10.33
N THR A 236 -8.94 -9.40 -10.99
CA THR A 236 -8.25 -9.92 -12.18
C THR A 236 -6.75 -9.82 -11.97
N THR A 237 -6.01 -10.69 -12.63
CA THR A 237 -4.54 -10.60 -12.71
C THR A 237 -4.12 -10.29 -14.14
N ASP A 238 -2.94 -9.69 -14.31
CA ASP A 238 -2.29 -9.54 -15.61
C ASP A 238 -1.62 -10.86 -16.06
N ASP A 239 -0.99 -10.84 -17.25
CA ASP A 239 -0.33 -12.02 -17.83
C ASP A 239 0.91 -12.47 -17.01
N ASP A 240 1.48 -11.60 -16.19
CA ASP A 240 2.63 -11.87 -15.30
C ASP A 240 2.17 -12.32 -13.90
N GLY A 241 0.86 -12.39 -13.65
CA GLY A 241 0.26 -12.84 -12.39
C GLY A 241 0.14 -11.74 -11.33
N HIS A 242 0.39 -10.46 -11.66
CA HIS A 242 0.14 -9.37 -10.74
C HIS A 242 -1.35 -9.02 -10.69
N LEU A 243 -1.79 -8.53 -9.53
CA LEU A 243 -3.16 -8.04 -9.36
C LEU A 243 -3.43 -6.86 -10.31
N GLY A 244 -4.37 -7.04 -11.24
CA GLY A 244 -4.70 -6.02 -12.26
C GLY A 244 -5.87 -5.14 -11.84
N THR A 245 -6.97 -5.74 -11.39
CA THR A 245 -8.14 -4.99 -10.91
C THR A 245 -8.71 -5.58 -9.65
N VAL A 246 -9.33 -4.72 -8.84
CA VAL A 246 -10.20 -5.12 -7.72
C VAL A 246 -11.47 -4.31 -7.81
N SER A 247 -12.61 -4.99 -7.81
CA SER A 247 -13.93 -4.36 -7.83
C SER A 247 -14.75 -4.80 -6.63
N THR A 248 -15.48 -3.86 -6.05
CA THR A 248 -16.44 -4.10 -4.98
C THR A 248 -17.63 -3.13 -5.13
N GLY A 249 -18.84 -3.67 -5.26
CA GLY A 249 -20.01 -2.85 -5.55
C GLY A 249 -19.81 -2.01 -6.80
N ASN A 250 -19.85 -0.67 -6.65
CA ASN A 250 -19.67 0.30 -7.74
C ASN A 250 -18.26 0.87 -7.84
N THR A 251 -17.31 0.38 -7.03
CA THR A 251 -15.94 0.89 -7.02
C THR A 251 -15.00 -0.10 -7.68
N THR A 252 -14.17 0.38 -8.59
CA THR A 252 -13.11 -0.41 -9.23
C THR A 252 -11.78 0.30 -9.06
N PHE A 253 -10.78 -0.48 -8.66
CA PHE A 253 -9.37 -0.09 -8.59
C PHE A 253 -8.64 -0.79 -9.73
N VAL A 254 -7.80 -0.06 -10.45
CA VAL A 254 -6.91 -0.61 -11.48
C VAL A 254 -5.48 -0.36 -11.06
N LEU A 255 -4.70 -1.44 -11.00
CA LEU A 255 -3.30 -1.41 -10.61
C LEU A 255 -2.43 -1.36 -11.88
N HIS A 256 -1.46 -0.45 -11.88
CA HIS A 256 -0.51 -0.29 -12.97
C HIS A 256 0.88 -0.68 -12.48
N TRP A 257 1.48 -1.69 -13.12
CA TRP A 257 2.80 -2.21 -12.78
C TRP A 257 3.83 -1.74 -13.81
N GLY A 258 5.05 -1.46 -13.37
CA GLY A 258 6.16 -1.02 -14.21
C GLY A 258 7.49 -1.59 -13.76
N GLN A 259 8.45 -1.65 -14.67
CA GLN A 259 9.84 -1.99 -14.38
C GLN A 259 10.59 -0.72 -13.96
N GLN A 260 11.40 -0.85 -12.91
CA GLN A 260 12.25 0.23 -12.41
C GLN A 260 13.69 -0.23 -12.21
#